data_e5e707b93fc91bafd8285f9b7af73932
#
_entry.id   e5e707b93fc91bafd8285f9b7af73932
#
_cell.length_a   1.000
_cell.length_b   1.000
_cell.length_c   1.000
_cell.angle_alpha   90.00
_cell.angle_beta   90.00
_cell.angle_gamma   90.00
#
_symmetry.space_group_name_H-M   'P 1'
#
loop_
_entity.id
_entity.type
_entity.pdbx_description
1 polymer ?
#
loop_
_entity_poly.entity_id
_entity_poly.type
_entity_poly.pdbx_seq_one_letter_code
_entity_poly.pdbx_strand_id
1 'polypeptide(L)'
;GQSNGKGSHAAFRMAYPGGSQWERLPDVPGGARVQPAASVQNNAYGPCFYLVGGFEPREGKKPAVVHTGGWCFEPRTNTWTRMADMKPHGRTDLMGMVGGQAINSGCAHIVFIGGVNRQIFEAAVNRPLVIEQLSANPEVHADSLNLLKQQETEYLTHPADWYRFNNELLIYHTITDTWITESQSPLLARACL
;
A
#
# COMPACT_ATOMS: atom_id res chain seq x y z
N GLY A 1 -10.11 0.90 -1.22
CA GLY A 1 -10.88 0.11 -0.24
C GLY A 1 -11.25 -1.27 -0.77
N GLN A 2 -11.97 -2.04 0.05
CA GLN A 2 -12.44 -3.38 -0.28
C GLN A 2 -13.90 -3.53 0.13
N SER A 3 -14.70 -4.15 -0.71
CA SER A 3 -16.11 -4.50 -0.41
C SER A 3 -16.42 -5.88 -0.98
N ASN A 4 -17.03 -6.75 -0.18
CA ASN A 4 -17.39 -8.12 -0.58
C ASN A 4 -16.24 -8.91 -1.21
N GLY A 5 -15.03 -8.80 -0.65
CA GLY A 5 -13.84 -9.47 -1.16
C GLY A 5 -13.24 -8.87 -2.42
N LYS A 6 -13.83 -7.82 -2.98
CA LYS A 6 -13.33 -7.12 -4.16
C LYS A 6 -12.70 -5.79 -3.78
N GLY A 7 -11.57 -5.46 -4.40
CA GLY A 7 -10.96 -4.15 -4.27
C GLY A 7 -11.81 -3.06 -4.94
N SER A 8 -11.76 -1.84 -4.39
CA SER A 8 -12.42 -0.67 -4.96
C SER A 8 -11.42 0.47 -5.14
N HIS A 9 -11.51 1.13 -6.28
CA HIS A 9 -10.77 2.35 -6.60
C HIS A 9 -11.66 3.60 -6.61
N ALA A 10 -12.94 3.45 -6.25
CA ALA A 10 -13.86 4.57 -6.16
C ALA A 10 -13.47 5.54 -5.03
N ALA A 11 -13.48 6.82 -5.34
CA ALA A 11 -13.19 7.90 -4.40
C ALA A 11 -14.42 8.79 -4.20
N PHE A 12 -14.60 9.27 -2.97
CA PHE A 12 -15.70 10.14 -2.61
C PHE A 12 -15.20 11.24 -1.68
N ARG A 13 -15.84 12.40 -1.74
CA ARG A 13 -15.66 13.49 -0.76
C ARG A 13 -17.00 13.98 -0.24
N MET A 14 -16.97 14.63 0.92
CA MET A 14 -18.08 15.35 1.48
C MET A 14 -17.58 16.70 1.98
N ALA A 15 -18.32 17.77 1.72
CA ALA A 15 -17.99 19.11 2.24
C ALA A 15 -18.14 19.11 3.77
N TYR A 16 -17.16 19.69 4.48
CA TYR A 16 -17.21 19.86 5.93
C TYR A 16 -16.74 21.29 6.31
N PRO A 17 -17.45 22.00 7.20
CA PRO A 17 -18.74 21.64 7.79
C PRO A 17 -19.93 21.90 6.83
N GLY A 18 -21.02 21.16 7.02
CA GLY A 18 -22.32 21.44 6.40
C GLY A 18 -22.70 20.56 5.20
N GLY A 19 -21.82 19.70 4.72
CA GLY A 19 -22.15 18.72 3.67
C GLY A 19 -22.96 17.54 4.23
N SER A 20 -24.07 17.19 3.54
CA SER A 20 -24.91 16.03 3.88
C SER A 20 -24.84 14.93 2.83
N GLN A 21 -24.15 15.17 1.70
CA GLN A 21 -24.09 14.23 0.59
C GLN A 21 -22.64 13.94 0.19
N TRP A 22 -22.39 12.69 -0.18
CA TRP A 22 -21.13 12.25 -0.76
C TRP A 22 -21.11 12.57 -2.25
N GLU A 23 -20.09 13.28 -2.69
CA GLU A 23 -19.79 13.53 -4.09
C GLU A 23 -18.79 12.48 -4.58
N ARG A 24 -19.08 11.81 -5.69
CA ARG A 24 -18.14 10.91 -6.33
C ARG A 24 -17.06 11.70 -7.05
N LEU A 25 -15.80 11.35 -6.77
CA LEU A 25 -14.62 11.85 -7.46
C LEU A 25 -14.24 10.90 -8.62
N PRO A 26 -13.36 11.33 -9.53
CA PRO A 26 -12.71 10.42 -10.46
C PRO A 26 -12.09 9.24 -9.73
N ASP A 27 -12.20 8.06 -10.29
CA ASP A 27 -11.65 6.84 -9.70
C ASP A 27 -10.12 6.95 -9.55
N VAL A 28 -9.58 6.37 -8.47
CA VAL A 28 -8.13 6.32 -8.25
C VAL A 28 -7.49 5.50 -9.36
N PRO A 29 -6.54 6.06 -10.12
CA PRO A 29 -5.88 5.31 -11.20
C PRO A 29 -5.03 4.15 -10.68
N GLY A 30 -4.76 3.17 -11.56
CA GLY A 30 -3.86 2.06 -11.27
C GLY A 30 -4.44 0.95 -10.41
N GLY A 31 -5.77 0.87 -10.29
CA GLY A 31 -6.47 -0.23 -9.64
C GLY A 31 -6.85 0.01 -8.18
N ALA A 32 -7.50 -0.98 -7.61
CA ALA A 32 -7.98 -0.95 -6.23
C ALA A 32 -6.84 -0.91 -5.22
N ARG A 33 -7.08 -0.26 -4.08
CA ARG A 33 -6.08 -0.14 -3.01
C ARG A 33 -6.69 -0.41 -1.65
N VAL A 34 -6.19 -1.42 -0.99
CA VAL A 34 -6.50 -1.75 0.41
C VAL A 34 -5.32 -1.30 1.27
N GLN A 35 -5.60 -0.68 2.40
CA GLN A 35 -4.60 -0.17 3.36
C GLN A 35 -3.49 0.72 2.77
N PRO A 36 -3.80 1.68 1.86
CA PRO A 36 -2.81 2.65 1.45
C PRO A 36 -2.52 3.65 2.58
N ALA A 37 -1.33 4.24 2.57
CA ALA A 37 -1.06 5.43 3.38
C ALA A 37 -1.66 6.66 2.68
N ALA A 38 -2.32 7.53 3.45
CA ALA A 38 -3.00 8.71 2.90
C ALA A 38 -2.78 9.94 3.76
N SER A 39 -2.69 11.10 3.11
CA SER A 39 -2.55 12.39 3.78
C SER A 39 -3.11 13.52 2.92
N VAL A 40 -3.37 14.66 3.53
CA VAL A 40 -3.68 15.93 2.85
C VAL A 40 -2.54 16.90 3.13
N GLN A 41 -1.91 17.43 2.09
CA GLN A 41 -0.84 18.43 2.20
C GLN A 41 -0.91 19.39 1.02
N ASN A 42 -0.36 20.60 1.18
CA ASN A 42 -0.31 21.57 0.08
C ASN A 42 0.70 21.16 -0.98
N ASN A 43 0.33 21.36 -2.25
CA ASN A 43 1.26 21.48 -3.35
C ASN A 43 1.48 22.97 -3.69
N ALA A 44 2.03 23.29 -4.85
CA ALA A 44 2.22 24.67 -5.29
C ALA A 44 0.90 25.46 -5.51
N TYR A 45 -0.24 24.77 -5.58
CA TYR A 45 -1.55 25.36 -5.92
C TYR A 45 -2.58 25.26 -4.80
N GLY A 46 -2.24 24.62 -3.67
CA GLY A 46 -3.11 24.46 -2.51
C GLY A 46 -3.22 23.04 -2.00
N PRO A 47 -4.22 22.75 -1.14
CA PRO A 47 -4.35 21.43 -0.52
C PRO A 47 -4.74 20.37 -1.51
N CYS A 48 -3.99 19.25 -1.48
CA CYS A 48 -4.19 18.06 -2.29
C CYS A 48 -4.28 16.82 -1.40
N PHE A 49 -4.95 15.79 -1.88
CA PHE A 49 -5.01 14.49 -1.22
C PHE A 49 -3.98 13.53 -1.85
N TYR A 50 -3.14 12.95 -1.02
CA TYR A 50 -2.08 12.04 -1.42
C TYR A 50 -2.42 10.62 -0.97
N LEU A 51 -2.24 9.65 -1.88
CA LEU A 51 -2.52 8.24 -1.66
C LEU A 51 -1.34 7.41 -2.14
N VAL A 52 -0.68 6.70 -1.24
CA VAL A 52 0.57 5.98 -1.52
C VAL A 52 0.48 4.52 -1.12
N GLY A 53 0.94 3.62 -1.97
CA GLY A 53 1.00 2.20 -1.69
C GLY A 53 -0.36 1.53 -1.62
N GLY A 54 -0.55 0.67 -0.61
CA GLY A 54 -1.66 -0.25 -0.53
C GLY A 54 -1.49 -1.47 -1.43
N PHE A 55 -2.45 -2.36 -1.44
CA PHE A 55 -2.43 -3.52 -2.32
C PHE A 55 -3.77 -3.74 -3.01
N GLU A 56 -3.73 -4.31 -4.21
CA GLU A 56 -4.91 -4.81 -4.91
C GLU A 56 -5.14 -6.25 -4.45
N PRO A 57 -6.32 -6.57 -3.87
CA PRO A 57 -6.61 -7.93 -3.45
C PRO A 57 -6.67 -8.90 -4.62
N ARG A 58 -6.42 -10.18 -4.35
CA ARG A 58 -6.66 -11.27 -5.29
C ARG A 58 -8.11 -11.25 -5.81
N GLU A 59 -8.29 -11.40 -7.11
CA GLU A 59 -9.60 -11.57 -7.72
C GLU A 59 -9.60 -12.78 -8.65
N GLY A 60 -10.30 -13.85 -8.25
CA GLY A 60 -10.29 -15.12 -8.97
C GLY A 60 -8.86 -15.67 -9.11
N LYS A 61 -8.39 -15.82 -10.37
CA LYS A 61 -7.03 -16.28 -10.69
C LYS A 61 -6.01 -15.15 -10.80
N LYS A 62 -6.45 -13.88 -10.69
CA LYS A 62 -5.55 -12.73 -10.69
C LYS A 62 -4.88 -12.61 -9.31
N PRO A 63 -3.55 -12.63 -9.21
CA PRO A 63 -2.87 -12.49 -7.92
C PRO A 63 -3.07 -11.11 -7.31
N ALA A 64 -2.94 -11.04 -6.00
CA ALA A 64 -2.82 -9.77 -5.29
C ALA A 64 -1.49 -9.09 -5.64
N VAL A 65 -1.50 -7.75 -5.73
CA VAL A 65 -0.34 -6.95 -6.11
C VAL A 65 -0.16 -5.80 -5.13
N VAL A 66 1.03 -5.64 -4.57
CA VAL A 66 1.39 -4.47 -3.75
C VAL A 66 1.79 -3.31 -4.64
N HIS A 67 1.13 -2.17 -4.43
CA HIS A 67 1.46 -0.94 -5.14
C HIS A 67 2.67 -0.24 -4.48
N THR A 68 3.65 0.12 -5.28
CA THR A 68 4.86 0.86 -4.85
C THR A 68 4.83 2.34 -5.17
N GLY A 69 3.83 2.79 -5.92
CA GLY A 69 3.67 4.20 -6.31
C GLY A 69 2.52 4.89 -5.60
N GLY A 70 2.38 6.18 -5.87
CA GLY A 70 1.34 7.02 -5.30
C GLY A 70 0.64 7.92 -6.30
N TRP A 71 -0.45 8.52 -5.85
CA TRP A 71 -1.27 9.45 -6.60
C TRP A 71 -1.59 10.69 -5.76
N CYS A 72 -1.58 11.84 -6.40
CA CYS A 72 -2.03 13.10 -5.84
C CYS A 72 -3.36 13.50 -6.51
N PHE A 73 -4.40 13.71 -5.73
CA PHE A 73 -5.66 14.30 -6.20
C PHE A 73 -5.66 15.80 -5.95
N GLU A 74 -5.81 16.56 -7.02
CA GLU A 74 -5.95 18.03 -6.95
C GLU A 74 -7.43 18.42 -7.06
N PRO A 75 -8.05 18.92 -5.98
CA PRO A 75 -9.47 19.27 -5.99
C PRO A 75 -9.82 20.40 -6.96
N ARG A 76 -8.89 21.32 -7.25
CA ARG A 76 -9.09 22.47 -8.14
C ARG A 76 -9.30 22.04 -9.59
N THR A 77 -8.56 21.02 -10.05
CA THR A 77 -8.67 20.49 -11.41
C THR A 77 -9.53 19.24 -11.48
N ASN A 78 -9.90 18.67 -10.33
CA ASN A 78 -10.63 17.41 -10.19
C ASN A 78 -9.91 16.24 -10.87
N THR A 79 -8.57 16.18 -10.77
CA THR A 79 -7.72 15.19 -11.45
C THR A 79 -6.75 14.50 -10.51
N TRP A 80 -6.40 13.25 -10.85
CA TRP A 80 -5.31 12.50 -10.25
C TRP A 80 -4.03 12.65 -11.07
N THR A 81 -2.93 12.96 -10.42
CA THR A 81 -1.59 13.00 -11.02
C THR A 81 -0.72 11.95 -10.34
N ARG A 82 0.05 11.20 -11.11
CA ARG A 82 1.00 10.24 -10.55
C ARG A 82 2.13 10.99 -9.84
N MET A 83 2.45 10.55 -8.62
CA MET A 83 3.61 11.00 -7.88
C MET A 83 4.89 10.35 -8.43
N ALA A 84 6.04 10.99 -8.22
CA ALA A 84 7.33 10.37 -8.46
C ALA A 84 7.45 9.02 -7.71
N ASP A 85 8.18 8.08 -8.27
CA ASP A 85 8.37 6.77 -7.64
C ASP A 85 9.20 6.90 -6.37
N MET A 86 8.80 6.18 -5.32
CA MET A 86 9.56 6.09 -4.07
C MET A 86 10.96 5.56 -4.36
N LYS A 87 11.96 6.17 -3.73
CA LYS A 87 13.37 5.77 -3.83
C LYS A 87 13.96 5.52 -2.45
N PRO A 88 13.58 4.45 -1.75
CA PRO A 88 14.21 4.10 -0.48
C PRO A 88 15.67 3.68 -0.68
N HIS A 89 16.50 3.84 0.35
CA HIS A 89 17.92 3.44 0.31
C HIS A 89 18.05 1.92 0.18
N GLY A 90 18.49 1.45 -0.97
CA GLY A 90 18.98 0.09 -1.18
C GLY A 90 17.95 -1.05 -1.21
N ARG A 91 16.65 -0.78 -1.00
CA ARG A 91 15.61 -1.83 -0.94
C ARG A 91 14.28 -1.44 -1.59
N THR A 92 14.32 -0.62 -2.62
CA THR A 92 13.16 -0.08 -3.34
C THR A 92 12.14 -1.11 -3.82
N ASP A 93 12.63 -2.24 -4.29
CA ASP A 93 11.84 -3.33 -4.84
C ASP A 93 11.15 -4.21 -3.76
N LEU A 94 11.63 -4.13 -2.52
CA LEU A 94 11.12 -4.91 -1.39
C LEU A 94 10.09 -4.17 -0.55
N MET A 95 9.96 -2.86 -0.72
CA MET A 95 9.06 -2.04 0.09
C MET A 95 7.63 -2.05 -0.44
N GLY A 96 6.68 -2.16 0.49
CA GLY A 96 5.27 -1.92 0.23
C GLY A 96 4.69 -1.01 1.31
N MET A 97 4.03 0.09 0.91
CA MET A 97 3.34 0.99 1.83
C MET A 97 1.91 0.46 2.11
N VAL A 98 1.83 -0.81 2.54
CA VAL A 98 0.59 -1.43 3.01
C VAL A 98 0.57 -1.36 4.53
N GLY A 99 -0.46 -0.76 5.12
CA GLY A 99 -0.55 -0.54 6.57
C GLY A 99 0.47 0.46 7.12
N GLY A 100 1.14 1.23 6.26
CA GLY A 100 2.00 2.35 6.68
C GLY A 100 1.18 3.58 7.06
N GLN A 101 1.86 4.54 7.69
CA GLN A 101 1.27 5.80 8.13
C GLN A 101 1.86 6.96 7.32
N ALA A 102 1.05 8.02 7.13
CA ALA A 102 1.47 9.27 6.51
C ALA A 102 1.21 10.43 7.47
N ILE A 103 2.21 11.24 7.74
CA ILE A 103 2.17 12.34 8.69
C ILE A 103 2.66 13.61 7.99
N ASN A 104 1.89 14.69 8.09
CA ASN A 104 2.30 15.98 7.54
C ASN A 104 3.44 16.60 8.35
N SER A 105 4.39 17.20 7.67
CA SER A 105 5.48 17.95 8.26
C SER A 105 5.64 19.28 7.54
N GLY A 106 5.56 20.38 8.29
CA GLY A 106 5.58 21.72 7.71
C GLY A 106 4.47 21.95 6.68
N CYS A 107 4.75 22.77 5.67
CA CYS A 107 3.76 23.20 4.68
C CYS A 107 3.79 22.37 3.37
N ALA A 108 4.82 21.55 3.15
CA ALA A 108 5.04 20.87 1.86
C ALA A 108 5.70 19.48 1.97
N HIS A 109 5.72 18.89 3.15
CA HIS A 109 6.29 17.55 3.32
C HIS A 109 5.26 16.57 3.88
N ILE A 110 5.38 15.32 3.47
CA ILE A 110 4.67 14.18 4.04
C ILE A 110 5.72 13.14 4.42
N VAL A 111 5.71 12.71 5.69
CA VAL A 111 6.57 11.65 6.21
C VAL A 111 5.79 10.35 6.20
N PHE A 112 6.33 9.33 5.55
CA PHE A 112 5.77 7.98 5.52
C PHE A 112 6.60 7.07 6.40
N ILE A 113 5.92 6.26 7.22
CA ILE A 113 6.53 5.39 8.23
C ILE A 113 5.88 4.01 8.15
N GLY A 114 6.69 2.96 8.28
CA GLY A 114 6.20 1.58 8.32
C GLY A 114 5.84 1.03 6.95
N GLY A 115 4.95 0.07 6.94
CA GLY A 115 4.57 -0.69 5.76
C GLY A 115 5.24 -2.06 5.69
N VAL A 116 4.69 -2.93 4.87
CA VAL A 116 5.13 -4.32 4.73
C VAL A 116 6.39 -4.44 3.87
N ASN A 117 7.13 -5.55 4.06
CA ASN A 117 8.03 -6.05 3.04
C ASN A 117 7.18 -6.65 1.91
N ARG A 118 7.30 -6.09 0.70
CA ARG A 118 6.48 -6.47 -0.44
C ARG A 118 6.56 -7.96 -0.77
N GLN A 119 7.76 -8.53 -0.83
CA GLN A 119 7.94 -9.93 -1.22
C GLN A 119 7.31 -10.89 -0.20
N ILE A 120 7.54 -10.65 1.09
CA ILE A 120 6.96 -11.48 2.15
C ILE A 120 5.43 -11.39 2.14
N PHE A 121 4.90 -10.18 2.02
CA PHE A 121 3.45 -9.97 2.01
C PHE A 121 2.78 -10.53 0.76
N GLU A 122 3.30 -10.25 -0.45
CA GLU A 122 2.76 -10.80 -1.70
C GLU A 122 2.80 -12.33 -1.73
N ALA A 123 3.89 -12.93 -1.22
CA ALA A 123 3.97 -14.39 -1.10
C ALA A 123 2.87 -14.94 -0.17
N ALA A 124 2.61 -14.27 0.96
CA ALA A 124 1.60 -14.72 1.91
C ALA A 124 0.18 -14.59 1.35
N VAL A 125 -0.19 -13.43 0.80
CA VAL A 125 -1.57 -13.19 0.30
C VAL A 125 -1.87 -13.96 -0.99
N ASN A 126 -0.86 -14.38 -1.74
CA ASN A 126 -1.01 -15.19 -2.95
C ASN A 126 -0.82 -16.70 -2.73
N ARG A 127 -0.39 -17.13 -1.54
CA ARG A 127 -0.19 -18.55 -1.23
C ARG A 127 -1.45 -19.41 -1.46
N PRO A 128 -2.67 -18.98 -1.07
CA PRO A 128 -3.88 -19.74 -1.36
C PRO A 128 -4.11 -19.97 -2.86
N LEU A 129 -3.74 -19.02 -3.73
CA LEU A 129 -3.82 -19.18 -5.17
C LEU A 129 -2.85 -20.25 -5.68
N VAL A 130 -1.62 -20.26 -5.16
CA VAL A 130 -0.61 -21.27 -5.53
C VAL A 130 -1.05 -22.67 -5.06
N ILE A 131 -1.58 -22.78 -3.84
CA ILE A 131 -2.14 -24.03 -3.31
C ILE A 131 -3.28 -24.53 -4.22
N GLU A 132 -4.19 -23.66 -4.62
CA GLU A 132 -5.30 -23.98 -5.53
C GLU A 132 -4.79 -24.53 -6.88
N GLN A 133 -3.78 -23.87 -7.45
CA GLN A 133 -3.17 -24.29 -8.73
C GLN A 133 -2.48 -25.67 -8.64
N LEU A 134 -1.68 -25.89 -7.60
CA LEU A 134 -0.97 -27.17 -7.40
C LEU A 134 -1.92 -28.31 -7.02
N SER A 135 -3.04 -28.01 -6.40
CA SER A 135 -4.06 -29.01 -6.02
C SER A 135 -4.79 -29.63 -7.23
N ALA A 136 -4.58 -29.10 -8.43
CA ALA A 136 -5.07 -29.75 -9.67
C ALA A 136 -4.35 -31.10 -9.95
N ASN A 137 -3.10 -31.26 -9.48
CA ASN A 137 -2.30 -32.51 -9.59
C ASN A 137 -1.61 -32.80 -8.26
N PRO A 138 -2.36 -33.22 -7.22
CA PRO A 138 -1.86 -33.30 -5.85
C PRO A 138 -0.76 -34.35 -5.65
N GLU A 139 -0.79 -35.45 -6.40
CA GLU A 139 0.21 -36.50 -6.31
C GLU A 139 1.60 -36.01 -6.77
N VAL A 140 1.64 -35.19 -7.82
CA VAL A 140 2.89 -34.65 -8.36
C VAL A 140 3.47 -33.56 -7.45
N HIS A 141 2.61 -32.85 -6.68
CA HIS A 141 2.98 -31.67 -5.91
C HIS A 141 2.83 -31.86 -4.38
N ALA A 142 2.78 -33.11 -3.90
CA ALA A 142 2.48 -33.42 -2.49
C ALA A 142 3.39 -32.67 -1.50
N ASP A 143 4.70 -32.71 -1.70
CA ASP A 143 5.67 -32.06 -0.82
C ASP A 143 5.51 -30.52 -0.84
N SER A 144 5.32 -29.95 -2.03
CA SER A 144 5.11 -28.51 -2.19
C SER A 144 3.81 -28.04 -1.53
N LEU A 145 2.74 -28.82 -1.66
CA LEU A 145 1.45 -28.54 -1.02
C LEU A 145 1.54 -28.59 0.50
N ASN A 146 2.23 -29.58 1.05
CA ASN A 146 2.44 -29.70 2.49
C ASN A 146 3.24 -28.52 3.04
N LEU A 147 4.32 -28.13 2.36
CA LEU A 147 5.12 -26.98 2.75
C LEU A 147 4.32 -25.68 2.70
N LEU A 148 3.55 -25.43 1.64
CA LEU A 148 2.75 -24.21 1.51
C LEU A 148 1.65 -24.11 2.57
N LYS A 149 0.98 -25.23 2.89
CA LYS A 149 -0.03 -25.28 3.96
C LYS A 149 0.59 -25.02 5.34
N GLN A 150 1.78 -25.59 5.60
CA GLN A 150 2.53 -25.29 6.81
C GLN A 150 2.86 -23.81 6.91
N GLN A 151 3.43 -23.21 5.86
CA GLN A 151 3.75 -21.79 5.80
C GLN A 151 2.50 -20.90 5.96
N GLU A 152 1.34 -21.32 5.49
CA GLU A 152 0.08 -20.58 5.69
C GLU A 152 -0.32 -20.56 7.16
N THR A 153 -0.22 -21.70 7.84
CA THR A 153 -0.54 -21.84 9.27
C THR A 153 0.44 -21.05 10.14
N GLU A 154 1.72 -21.08 9.81
CA GLU A 154 2.79 -20.46 10.59
C GLU A 154 2.91 -18.94 10.33
N TYR A 155 2.34 -18.43 9.25
CA TYR A 155 2.55 -17.02 8.84
C TYR A 155 2.27 -15.99 9.94
N LEU A 156 1.25 -16.20 10.76
CA LEU A 156 0.89 -15.28 11.84
C LEU A 156 1.61 -15.54 13.17
N THR A 157 2.45 -16.58 13.23
CA THR A 157 3.15 -17.00 14.45
C THR A 157 4.62 -16.57 14.48
N HIS A 158 5.12 -16.00 13.39
CA HIS A 158 6.49 -15.53 13.31
C HIS A 158 6.75 -14.31 14.23
N PRO A 159 7.96 -14.15 14.77
CA PRO A 159 8.33 -12.94 15.49
C PRO A 159 8.37 -11.72 14.55
N ALA A 160 8.21 -10.53 15.11
CA ALA A 160 8.02 -9.29 14.34
C ALA A 160 9.17 -8.97 13.35
N ASP A 161 10.40 -9.34 13.70
CA ASP A 161 11.58 -9.13 12.85
C ASP A 161 11.60 -10.00 11.59
N TRP A 162 10.93 -11.17 11.63
CA TRP A 162 10.79 -12.04 10.48
C TRP A 162 10.07 -11.35 9.30
N TYR A 163 9.05 -10.53 9.58
CA TYR A 163 8.27 -9.84 8.55
C TYR A 163 9.06 -8.74 7.84
N ARG A 164 10.18 -8.31 8.39
CA ARG A 164 11.05 -7.27 7.81
C ARG A 164 10.26 -6.04 7.37
N PHE A 165 9.36 -5.55 8.22
CA PHE A 165 8.62 -4.33 7.97
C PHE A 165 9.57 -3.18 7.66
N ASN A 166 9.07 -2.21 6.88
CA ASN A 166 9.86 -1.04 6.57
C ASN A 166 10.21 -0.23 7.83
N ASN A 167 11.47 0.06 8.01
CA ASN A 167 12.01 0.87 9.10
C ASN A 167 12.61 2.20 8.63
N GLU A 168 12.49 2.53 7.35
CA GLU A 168 12.97 3.79 6.81
C GLU A 168 11.91 4.88 6.96
N LEU A 169 12.37 6.13 7.19
CA LEU A 169 11.53 7.32 7.09
C LEU A 169 11.64 7.84 5.66
N LEU A 170 10.53 7.79 4.94
CA LEU A 170 10.42 8.30 3.58
C LEU A 170 9.73 9.66 3.62
N ILE A 171 10.41 10.70 3.13
CA ILE A 171 9.90 12.06 3.11
C ILE A 171 9.59 12.44 1.67
N TYR A 172 8.36 12.80 1.42
CA TYR A 172 7.93 13.32 0.12
C TYR A 172 7.74 14.83 0.18
N HIS A 173 8.38 15.54 -0.76
CA HIS A 173 8.21 16.98 -0.92
C HIS A 173 7.17 17.26 -2.02
N THR A 174 6.04 17.81 -1.64
CA THR A 174 4.83 17.91 -2.46
C THR A 174 4.91 18.95 -3.59
N ILE A 175 5.80 19.96 -3.47
CA ILE A 175 5.96 21.00 -4.49
C ILE A 175 6.91 20.56 -5.59
N THR A 176 8.00 19.86 -5.23
CA THR A 176 9.03 19.42 -6.20
C THR A 176 8.80 18.02 -6.72
N ASP A 177 7.79 17.29 -6.21
CA ASP A 177 7.52 15.89 -6.54
C ASP A 177 8.77 15.01 -6.37
N THR A 178 9.43 15.12 -5.20
CA THR A 178 10.66 14.39 -4.91
C THR A 178 10.58 13.63 -3.60
N TRP A 179 11.28 12.50 -3.54
CA TRP A 179 11.44 11.68 -2.34
C TRP A 179 12.84 11.87 -1.75
N ILE A 180 12.88 11.98 -0.44
CA ILE A 180 14.10 11.98 0.36
C ILE A 180 13.99 10.80 1.31
N THR A 181 15.01 9.98 1.37
CA THR A 181 15.16 8.94 2.38
C THR A 181 16.13 9.45 3.41
N GLU A 182 15.60 9.79 4.58
CA GLU A 182 16.41 10.14 5.74
C GLU A 182 16.74 8.86 6.52
N SER A 183 17.19 8.98 7.74
CA SER A 183 17.62 7.90 8.61
C SER A 183 16.56 6.81 8.84
N GLN A 184 17.00 5.71 9.42
CA GLN A 184 16.08 4.66 9.91
C GLN A 184 15.24 5.16 11.08
N SER A 185 13.99 4.74 11.14
CA SER A 185 13.14 5.01 12.30
C SER A 185 13.76 4.39 13.56
N PRO A 186 13.89 5.13 14.67
CA PRO A 186 14.32 4.58 15.94
C PRO A 186 13.27 3.64 16.56
N LEU A 187 12.06 3.64 16.03
CA LEU A 187 10.98 2.76 16.45
C LEU A 187 11.05 1.43 15.68
N LEU A 188 10.56 0.39 16.33
CA LEU A 188 10.36 -0.90 15.64
C LEU A 188 9.49 -0.70 14.41
N ALA A 189 9.97 -1.23 13.28
CA ALA A 189 9.23 -1.22 12.03
C ALA A 189 7.86 -1.91 12.23
N ARG A 190 6.80 -1.30 11.71
CA ARG A 190 5.42 -1.76 11.90
C ARG A 190 4.62 -1.63 10.61
N ALA A 191 3.64 -2.52 10.48
CA ALA A 191 2.52 -2.34 9.58
C ALA A 191 1.23 -2.64 10.37
N CYS A 192 0.19 -1.84 10.16
CA CYS A 192 -1.13 -2.17 10.67
C CYS A 192 -1.79 -3.14 9.69
N LEU A 193 -1.95 -4.38 10.09
CA LEU A 193 -2.68 -5.42 9.37
C LEU A 193 -4.08 -5.57 9.97
#